data_1dcb6d79e707c347e17b0104f62f4a97
#
_entry.id   1dcb6d79e707c347e17b0104f62f4a97
#
_cell.length_a   1.000
_cell.length_b   1.000
_cell.length_c   1.000
_cell.angle_alpha   90.00
_cell.angle_beta   90.00
_cell.angle_gamma   90.00
#
_symmetry.space_group_name_H-M   'P 1'
#
loop_
_entity.id
_entity.type
_entity.pdbx_description
1 polymer ?
#
loop_
_entity_poly.entity_id
_entity_poly.type
_entity_poly.pdbx_seq_one_letter_code
_entity_poly.pdbx_strand_id
1 'polypeptide(L)'
;IPLYSRLSAAEQHRVFEAHQVRRIVLATNVAETSLTVPGIRYVIDPGLARISRYSNRTKVQRLPIEPISRASANQRAGRCGRVADGIAIRLYSQADFEAHPEYTEPEILRTNLAAVILQMAQARLGAITDFPFVEAPDRSRINDGIRLLDELGALKPGHRDAPRLTKIGHQLARVPLDPRLGRMLLEGARQGSLAEVLVIVAALSIRDVRERTADKREEADAFH
;
A
#
# COMPACT_ATOMS: atom_id res chain seq x y z
N ILE A 1 15.72 -9.95 -16.16
CA ILE A 1 14.24 -10.05 -16.13
C ILE A 1 13.73 -9.06 -15.10
N PRO A 2 12.80 -8.16 -15.43
CA PRO A 2 12.13 -7.29 -14.46
C PRO A 2 11.15 -8.10 -13.61
N LEU A 3 10.99 -7.69 -12.33
CA LEU A 3 10.03 -8.28 -11.39
C LEU A 3 9.43 -7.19 -10.50
N TYR A 4 8.22 -6.75 -10.80
CA TYR A 4 7.47 -5.76 -10.03
C TYR A 4 5.97 -6.00 -10.15
N SER A 5 5.19 -5.43 -9.24
CA SER A 5 3.77 -5.76 -9.05
C SER A 5 2.83 -5.35 -10.20
N ARG A 6 3.30 -4.55 -11.17
CA ARG A 6 2.50 -4.10 -12.33
C ARG A 6 2.69 -4.97 -13.58
N LEU A 7 3.61 -5.93 -13.54
CA LEU A 7 3.75 -6.90 -14.63
C LEU A 7 2.51 -7.79 -14.71
N SER A 8 2.18 -8.22 -15.90
CA SER A 8 1.18 -9.28 -16.12
C SER A 8 1.58 -10.56 -15.39
N ALA A 9 0.61 -11.43 -15.10
CA ALA A 9 0.89 -12.71 -14.45
C ALA A 9 1.89 -13.56 -15.27
N ALA A 10 1.79 -13.55 -16.61
CA ALA A 10 2.71 -14.25 -17.49
C ALA A 10 4.14 -13.72 -17.36
N GLU A 11 4.34 -12.39 -17.35
CA GLU A 11 5.67 -11.79 -17.18
C GLU A 11 6.25 -12.06 -15.79
N GLN A 12 5.42 -12.03 -14.73
CA GLN A 12 5.87 -12.38 -13.39
C GLN A 12 6.30 -13.86 -13.32
N HIS A 13 5.63 -14.77 -14.04
CA HIS A 13 5.98 -16.19 -14.08
C HIS A 13 7.34 -16.47 -14.73
N ARG A 14 7.83 -15.62 -15.61
CA ARG A 14 9.14 -15.79 -16.27
C ARG A 14 10.32 -15.98 -15.31
N VAL A 15 10.23 -15.46 -14.08
CA VAL A 15 11.30 -15.64 -13.08
C VAL A 15 11.36 -17.07 -12.53
N PHE A 16 10.32 -17.88 -12.72
CA PHE A 16 10.24 -19.27 -12.27
C PHE A 16 10.57 -20.29 -13.38
N GLU A 17 10.65 -19.85 -14.63
CA GLU A 17 10.97 -20.72 -15.75
C GLU A 17 12.38 -21.29 -15.64
N ALA A 18 12.60 -22.51 -16.11
CA ALA A 18 13.91 -23.11 -16.20
C ALA A 18 14.81 -22.31 -17.15
N HIS A 19 16.10 -22.20 -16.83
CA HIS A 19 17.07 -21.47 -17.64
C HIS A 19 18.45 -22.12 -17.58
N GLN A 20 19.20 -21.99 -18.67
CA GLN A 20 20.56 -22.52 -18.79
C GLN A 20 21.66 -21.45 -18.73
N VAL A 21 21.27 -20.18 -18.79
CA VAL A 21 22.17 -19.02 -18.79
C VAL A 21 22.06 -18.23 -17.49
N ARG A 22 23.09 -17.43 -17.20
CA ARG A 22 23.04 -16.51 -16.04
C ARG A 22 21.82 -15.61 -16.13
N ARG A 23 21.03 -15.58 -15.06
CA ARG A 23 19.83 -14.75 -14.94
C ARG A 23 20.07 -13.59 -13.97
N ILE A 24 19.71 -12.39 -14.39
CA ILE A 24 19.68 -11.19 -13.55
C ILE A 24 18.21 -10.78 -13.39
N VAL A 25 17.74 -10.70 -12.15
CA VAL A 25 16.38 -10.28 -11.81
C VAL A 25 16.45 -8.87 -11.22
N LEU A 26 15.81 -7.90 -11.89
CA LEU A 26 15.66 -6.52 -11.41
C LEU A 26 14.32 -6.41 -10.70
N ALA A 27 14.32 -6.44 -9.39
CA ALA A 27 13.12 -6.52 -8.59
C ALA A 27 12.88 -5.27 -7.73
N THR A 28 11.61 -4.96 -7.49
CA THR A 28 11.20 -4.06 -6.42
C THR A 28 11.08 -4.85 -5.10
N ASN A 29 10.56 -4.23 -4.05
CA ASN A 29 10.28 -4.89 -2.76
C ASN A 29 9.28 -6.07 -2.85
N VAL A 30 8.66 -6.33 -4.00
CA VAL A 30 7.84 -7.54 -4.22
C VAL A 30 8.65 -8.82 -4.01
N ALA A 31 9.94 -8.81 -4.33
CA ALA A 31 10.83 -9.95 -4.12
C ALA A 31 11.34 -10.07 -2.68
N GLU A 32 11.10 -9.08 -1.84
CA GLU A 32 11.53 -9.08 -0.45
C GLU A 32 10.66 -10.02 0.41
N THR A 33 9.35 -10.01 0.22
CA THR A 33 8.40 -10.76 1.06
C THR A 33 7.45 -11.65 0.26
N SER A 34 6.95 -11.18 -0.88
CA SER A 34 5.79 -11.79 -1.55
C SER A 34 6.14 -12.97 -2.46
N LEU A 35 7.33 -12.98 -3.04
CA LEU A 35 7.74 -14.01 -3.99
C LEU A 35 9.09 -14.62 -3.60
N THR A 36 9.22 -15.91 -3.79
CA THR A 36 10.50 -16.62 -3.65
C THR A 36 10.99 -17.06 -5.03
N VAL A 37 11.98 -16.35 -5.57
CA VAL A 37 12.59 -16.71 -6.85
C VAL A 37 13.60 -17.84 -6.60
N PRO A 38 13.47 -19.00 -7.25
CA PRO A 38 14.36 -20.11 -7.04
C PRO A 38 15.77 -19.85 -7.63
N GLY A 39 16.79 -20.44 -7.04
CA GLY A 39 18.16 -20.43 -7.58
C GLY A 39 18.91 -19.11 -7.42
N ILE A 40 18.39 -18.14 -6.67
CA ILE A 40 19.10 -16.88 -6.38
C ILE A 40 20.26 -17.15 -5.44
N ARG A 41 21.47 -16.87 -5.91
CA ARG A 41 22.71 -16.99 -5.15
C ARG A 41 23.34 -15.65 -4.78
N TYR A 42 22.97 -14.60 -5.46
CA TYR A 42 23.50 -13.24 -5.23
C TYR A 42 22.35 -12.26 -5.08
N VAL A 43 22.43 -11.41 -4.08
CA VAL A 43 21.55 -10.25 -3.90
C VAL A 43 22.40 -9.00 -3.91
N ILE A 44 22.02 -8.03 -4.75
CA ILE A 44 22.59 -6.69 -4.76
C ILE A 44 21.53 -5.74 -4.25
N ASP A 45 21.77 -5.14 -3.09
CA ASP A 45 20.80 -4.28 -2.40
C ASP A 45 21.24 -2.82 -2.40
N PRO A 46 20.53 -1.91 -3.11
CA PRO A 46 20.81 -0.48 -3.10
C PRO A 46 20.34 0.23 -1.82
N GLY A 47 19.70 -0.46 -0.86
CA GLY A 47 19.23 0.12 0.39
C GLY A 47 17.98 1.01 0.29
N LEU A 48 17.29 1.02 -0.85
CA LEU A 48 16.18 1.91 -1.14
C LEU A 48 14.90 1.14 -1.47
N ALA A 49 13.75 1.74 -1.13
CA ALA A 49 12.43 1.27 -1.55
C ALA A 49 11.47 2.44 -1.78
N ARG A 50 10.42 2.18 -2.56
CA ARG A 50 9.25 3.06 -2.61
C ARG A 50 8.30 2.69 -1.48
N ILE A 51 8.10 3.62 -0.55
CA ILE A 51 7.26 3.43 0.64
C ILE A 51 6.02 4.33 0.50
N SER A 52 4.85 3.74 0.66
CA SER A 52 3.60 4.50 0.59
C SER A 52 3.43 5.36 1.83
N ARG A 53 3.23 6.68 1.62
CA ARG A 53 3.00 7.66 2.67
C ARG A 53 1.84 8.58 2.34
N TYR A 54 0.93 8.74 3.27
CA TYR A 54 -0.17 9.69 3.16
C TYR A 54 0.28 11.08 3.64
N SER A 55 0.05 12.07 2.81
CA SER A 55 0.32 13.47 3.15
C SER A 55 -0.94 14.14 3.70
N ASN A 56 -0.94 14.47 4.99
CA ASN A 56 -2.05 15.19 5.63
C ASN A 56 -2.27 16.58 5.00
N ARG A 57 -1.20 17.22 4.52
CA ARG A 57 -1.27 18.55 3.89
C ARG A 57 -1.96 18.52 2.53
N THR A 58 -1.60 17.56 1.67
CA THR A 58 -2.11 17.48 0.29
C THR A 58 -3.24 16.46 0.13
N LYS A 59 -3.57 15.70 1.20
CA LYS A 59 -4.59 14.63 1.19
C LYS A 59 -4.37 13.57 0.11
N VAL A 60 -3.12 13.36 -0.29
CA VAL A 60 -2.72 12.44 -1.36
C VAL A 60 -1.74 11.39 -0.83
N GLN A 61 -1.92 10.16 -1.30
CA GLN A 61 -0.94 9.08 -1.12
C GLN A 61 0.25 9.32 -2.07
N ARG A 62 1.47 9.26 -1.52
CA ARG A 62 2.72 9.40 -2.27
C ARG A 62 3.56 8.15 -2.13
N LEU A 63 4.47 7.93 -3.06
CA LEU A 63 5.41 6.82 -3.08
C LEU A 63 6.86 7.36 -3.18
N PRO A 64 7.36 8.09 -2.17
CA PRO A 64 8.76 8.53 -2.17
C PRO A 64 9.71 7.33 -2.16
N ILE A 65 10.92 7.55 -2.68
CA ILE A 65 12.03 6.62 -2.54
C ILE A 65 12.73 6.96 -1.22
N GLU A 66 12.80 5.98 -0.34
CA GLU A 66 13.35 6.15 1.01
C GLU A 66 14.33 5.01 1.34
N PRO A 67 15.27 5.23 2.28
CA PRO A 67 16.06 4.15 2.86
C PRO A 67 15.16 3.08 3.50
N ILE A 68 15.58 1.82 3.36
CA ILE A 68 14.87 0.69 3.98
C ILE A 68 15.28 0.51 5.44
N SER A 69 14.50 -0.28 6.19
CA SER A 69 14.89 -0.69 7.54
C SER A 69 15.98 -1.77 7.52
N ARG A 70 16.66 -1.96 8.66
CA ARG A 70 17.61 -3.07 8.85
C ARG A 70 16.96 -4.43 8.68
N ALA A 71 15.74 -4.60 9.18
CA ALA A 71 14.95 -5.81 9.00
C ALA A 71 14.69 -6.11 7.51
N SER A 72 14.31 -5.08 6.72
CA SER A 72 14.12 -5.19 5.28
C SER A 72 15.41 -5.58 4.55
N ALA A 73 16.55 -4.94 4.88
CA ALA A 73 17.84 -5.28 4.34
C ALA A 73 18.24 -6.74 4.63
N ASN A 74 17.98 -7.21 5.85
CA ASN A 74 18.24 -8.61 6.24
C ASN A 74 17.29 -9.59 5.53
N GLN A 75 16.02 -9.23 5.33
CA GLN A 75 15.09 -10.05 4.53
C GLN A 75 15.55 -10.17 3.08
N ARG A 76 16.02 -9.07 2.46
CA ARG A 76 16.61 -9.10 1.11
C ARG A 76 17.84 -9.99 1.06
N ALA A 77 18.77 -9.85 2.00
CA ALA A 77 19.93 -10.70 2.09
C ALA A 77 19.55 -12.18 2.22
N GLY A 78 18.54 -12.51 3.01
CA GLY A 78 18.03 -13.88 3.18
C GLY A 78 17.45 -14.51 1.90
N ARG A 79 17.26 -13.76 0.81
CA ARG A 79 16.76 -14.32 -0.45
C ARG A 79 17.78 -15.15 -1.21
N CYS A 80 19.08 -14.90 -1.05
CA CYS A 80 20.14 -15.72 -1.69
C CYS A 80 20.53 -16.97 -0.90
N GLY A 81 20.14 -17.09 0.38
CA GLY A 81 20.53 -18.20 1.25
C GLY A 81 19.48 -19.31 1.44
N ARG A 82 18.44 -19.40 0.58
CA ARG A 82 17.33 -20.34 0.82
C ARG A 82 17.58 -21.78 0.38
N VAL A 83 18.36 -21.98 -0.67
CA VAL A 83 18.59 -23.30 -1.29
C VAL A 83 20.04 -23.73 -1.12
N ALA A 84 20.97 -22.79 -1.12
CA ALA A 84 22.40 -22.99 -0.94
C ALA A 84 23.01 -21.68 -0.44
N ASP A 85 24.27 -21.72 0.01
CA ASP A 85 25.03 -20.55 0.42
C ASP A 85 24.98 -19.47 -0.66
N GLY A 86 24.74 -18.24 -0.25
CA GLY A 86 24.60 -17.08 -1.13
C GLY A 86 25.36 -15.87 -0.62
N ILE A 87 25.55 -14.90 -1.49
CA ILE A 87 26.26 -13.66 -1.18
C ILE A 87 25.31 -12.47 -1.35
N ALA A 88 25.16 -11.67 -0.28
CA ALA A 88 24.44 -10.41 -0.32
C ALA A 88 25.43 -9.23 -0.31
N ILE A 89 25.31 -8.37 -1.31
CA ILE A 89 26.15 -7.18 -1.49
C ILE A 89 25.29 -5.96 -1.26
N ARG A 90 25.60 -5.16 -0.24
CA ARG A 90 24.94 -3.87 0.03
C ARG A 90 25.73 -2.77 -0.65
N LEU A 91 25.04 -1.90 -1.42
CA LEU A 91 25.65 -0.75 -2.11
C LEU A 91 25.68 0.50 -1.25
N TYR A 92 25.73 0.35 0.05
CA TYR A 92 25.81 1.41 1.05
C TYR A 92 26.73 0.98 2.19
N SER A 93 27.22 1.94 2.97
CA SER A 93 28.22 1.68 4.01
C SER A 93 27.64 0.92 5.21
N GLN A 94 28.51 0.32 6.01
CA GLN A 94 28.12 -0.27 7.30
C GLN A 94 27.52 0.78 8.23
N ALA A 95 28.08 2.00 8.25
CA ALA A 95 27.56 3.10 9.05
C ALA A 95 26.14 3.51 8.61
N ASP A 96 25.85 3.57 7.32
CA ASP A 96 24.49 3.84 6.82
C ASP A 96 23.52 2.72 7.24
N PHE A 97 23.93 1.45 7.12
CA PHE A 97 23.11 0.35 7.58
C PHE A 97 22.79 0.44 9.07
N GLU A 98 23.74 0.78 9.89
CA GLU A 98 23.55 0.93 11.35
C GLU A 98 22.66 2.13 11.70
N ALA A 99 22.69 3.18 10.87
CA ALA A 99 21.82 4.36 11.00
C ALA A 99 20.37 4.11 10.53
N HIS A 100 20.10 3.04 9.75
CA HIS A 100 18.74 2.72 9.33
C HIS A 100 17.89 2.33 10.56
N PRO A 101 16.56 2.65 10.53
CA PRO A 101 15.64 2.17 11.56
C PRO A 101 15.63 0.65 11.60
N GLU A 102 15.41 0.08 12.77
CA GLU A 102 15.41 -1.38 12.94
C GLU A 102 14.30 -2.05 12.12
N TYR A 103 13.07 -1.49 12.18
CA TYR A 103 11.90 -1.97 11.45
C TYR A 103 11.30 -0.88 10.58
N THR A 104 10.58 -1.29 9.55
CA THR A 104 9.77 -0.36 8.74
C THR A 104 8.58 0.11 9.56
N GLU A 105 8.31 1.41 9.54
CA GLU A 105 7.16 2.02 10.22
C GLU A 105 5.85 1.29 9.84
N PRO A 106 5.00 0.91 10.81
CA PRO A 106 3.74 0.25 10.55
C PRO A 106 2.82 1.02 9.61
N GLU A 107 1.98 0.32 8.87
CA GLU A 107 1.10 0.94 7.88
C GLU A 107 0.14 1.95 8.52
N ILE A 108 -0.35 1.67 9.72
CA ILE A 108 -1.24 2.57 10.47
C ILE A 108 -0.63 3.96 10.71
N LEU A 109 0.69 4.06 10.77
CA LEU A 109 1.41 5.33 10.91
C LEU A 109 1.68 6.03 9.57
N ARG A 110 1.33 5.42 8.44
CA ARG A 110 1.66 5.91 7.08
C ARG A 110 0.44 6.18 6.20
N THR A 111 -0.76 5.77 6.64
CA THR A 111 -2.00 5.85 5.85
C THR A 111 -3.00 6.86 6.45
N ASN A 112 -4.06 7.16 5.71
CA ASN A 112 -5.21 7.87 6.26
C ASN A 112 -6.02 6.94 7.16
N LEU A 113 -6.40 7.42 8.33
CA LEU A 113 -7.07 6.59 9.35
C LEU A 113 -8.60 6.54 9.21
N ALA A 114 -9.21 7.24 8.26
CA ALA A 114 -10.67 7.27 8.14
C ALA A 114 -11.30 5.87 8.01
N ALA A 115 -10.72 5.01 7.16
CA ALA A 115 -11.21 3.65 7.00
C ALA A 115 -11.07 2.83 8.29
N VAL A 116 -9.94 2.98 9.00
CA VAL A 116 -9.70 2.29 10.28
C VAL A 116 -10.69 2.75 11.33
N ILE A 117 -10.87 4.06 11.50
CA ILE A 117 -11.84 4.63 12.46
C ILE A 117 -13.26 4.17 12.14
N LEU A 118 -13.63 4.15 10.86
CA LEU A 118 -14.94 3.69 10.41
C LEU A 118 -15.19 2.21 10.78
N GLN A 119 -14.21 1.34 10.54
CA GLN A 119 -14.29 -0.07 10.88
C GLN A 119 -14.31 -0.30 12.41
N MET A 120 -13.49 0.42 13.16
CA MET A 120 -13.49 0.35 14.63
C MET A 120 -14.84 0.78 15.21
N ALA A 121 -15.43 1.87 14.71
CA ALA A 121 -16.75 2.33 15.13
C ALA A 121 -17.85 1.32 14.77
N GLN A 122 -17.79 0.68 13.61
CA GLN A 122 -18.70 -0.38 13.18
C GLN A 122 -18.59 -1.62 14.09
N ALA A 123 -17.36 -2.02 14.43
CA ALA A 123 -17.08 -3.16 15.30
C ALA A 123 -17.27 -2.85 16.80
N ARG A 124 -17.56 -1.59 17.16
CA ARG A 124 -17.70 -1.10 18.54
C ARG A 124 -16.46 -1.35 19.41
N LEU A 125 -15.29 -1.14 18.84
CA LEU A 125 -14.00 -1.33 19.52
C LEU A 125 -13.61 -0.15 20.45
N GLY A 126 -14.48 0.83 20.62
CA GLY A 126 -14.21 2.03 21.42
C GLY A 126 -13.51 3.14 20.63
N ALA A 127 -12.90 4.08 21.37
CA ALA A 127 -12.15 5.16 20.78
C ALA A 127 -10.80 4.68 20.24
N ILE A 128 -10.40 5.19 19.10
CA ILE A 128 -9.09 4.86 18.51
C ILE A 128 -7.92 5.30 19.41
N THR A 129 -8.11 6.35 20.22
CA THR A 129 -7.13 6.85 21.19
C THR A 129 -6.87 5.89 22.34
N ASP A 130 -7.85 5.06 22.68
CA ASP A 130 -7.81 4.18 23.85
C ASP A 130 -7.50 2.73 23.45
N PHE A 131 -7.44 2.47 22.13
CA PHE A 131 -7.17 1.14 21.63
C PHE A 131 -5.68 0.78 21.83
N PRO A 132 -5.36 -0.42 22.34
CA PRO A 132 -3.99 -0.81 22.69
C PRO A 132 -3.18 -1.20 21.46
N PHE A 133 -2.86 -0.23 20.61
CA PHE A 133 -1.94 -0.44 19.50
C PHE A 133 -0.53 -0.73 20.00
N VAL A 134 0.20 -1.57 19.28
CA VAL A 134 1.65 -1.76 19.52
C VAL A 134 2.39 -0.43 19.31
N GLU A 135 2.04 0.29 18.23
CA GLU A 135 2.48 1.66 17.99
C GLU A 135 1.25 2.50 17.66
N ALA A 136 0.93 3.44 18.55
CA ALA A 136 -0.28 4.26 18.41
C ALA A 136 -0.07 5.37 17.37
N PRO A 137 -1.06 5.65 16.50
CA PRO A 137 -1.02 6.78 15.60
C PRO A 137 -1.11 8.10 16.36
N ASP A 138 -0.49 9.15 15.82
CA ASP A 138 -0.55 10.47 16.42
C ASP A 138 -1.95 11.10 16.34
N ARG A 139 -2.24 12.02 17.27
CA ARG A 139 -3.54 12.70 17.37
C ARG A 139 -3.89 13.52 16.12
N SER A 140 -2.91 14.04 15.40
CA SER A 140 -3.13 14.81 14.18
C SER A 140 -3.72 13.93 13.09
N ARG A 141 -3.19 12.72 12.91
CA ARG A 141 -3.70 11.72 11.94
C ARG A 141 -5.09 11.21 12.31
N ILE A 142 -5.32 10.97 13.60
CA ILE A 142 -6.65 10.59 14.11
C ILE A 142 -7.67 11.69 13.79
N ASN A 143 -7.34 12.94 14.11
CA ASN A 143 -8.21 14.09 13.86
C ASN A 143 -8.48 14.29 12.36
N ASP A 144 -7.49 14.06 11.50
CA ASP A 144 -7.68 14.12 10.04
C ASP A 144 -8.63 13.04 9.54
N GLY A 145 -8.53 11.82 10.08
CA GLY A 145 -9.44 10.73 9.76
C GLY A 145 -10.88 11.02 10.22
N ILE A 146 -11.04 11.52 11.45
CA ILE A 146 -12.35 11.93 12.00
C ILE A 146 -12.95 13.06 11.17
N ARG A 147 -12.17 14.10 10.85
CA ARG A 147 -12.62 15.22 10.01
C ARG A 147 -13.12 14.75 8.65
N LEU A 148 -12.40 13.86 7.99
CA LEU A 148 -12.85 13.28 6.73
C LEU A 148 -14.18 12.54 6.88
N LEU A 149 -14.35 11.75 7.93
CA LEU A 149 -15.61 11.03 8.16
C LEU A 149 -16.77 11.97 8.50
N ASP A 150 -16.50 13.07 9.21
CA ASP A 150 -17.48 14.14 9.45
C ASP A 150 -17.90 14.80 8.12
N GLU A 151 -16.95 15.17 7.26
CA GLU A 151 -17.21 15.76 5.93
C GLU A 151 -18.06 14.83 5.05
N LEU A 152 -17.86 13.52 5.15
CA LEU A 152 -18.63 12.52 4.42
C LEU A 152 -20.01 12.24 5.04
N GLY A 153 -20.31 12.84 6.19
CA GLY A 153 -21.55 12.61 6.94
C GLY A 153 -21.64 11.22 7.58
N ALA A 154 -20.49 10.57 7.82
CA ALA A 154 -20.41 9.22 8.36
C ALA A 154 -20.54 9.18 9.89
N LEU A 155 -20.22 10.26 10.59
CA LEU A 155 -20.21 10.33 12.05
C LEU A 155 -21.38 11.19 12.59
N LYS A 156 -21.88 10.84 13.77
CA LYS A 156 -22.84 11.64 14.50
C LYS A 156 -22.13 12.82 15.19
N PRO A 157 -22.68 14.04 15.16
CA PRO A 157 -22.09 15.19 15.84
C PRO A 157 -21.88 14.94 17.35
N GLY A 158 -20.84 15.53 17.92
CA GLY A 158 -20.60 15.52 19.37
C GLY A 158 -19.93 14.27 19.95
N HIS A 159 -19.55 13.29 19.12
CA HIS A 159 -18.98 12.01 19.59
C HIS A 159 -17.55 11.79 19.05
N ARG A 160 -16.67 12.80 19.12
CA ARG A 160 -15.31 12.72 18.56
C ARG A 160 -14.41 11.71 19.28
N ASP A 161 -14.52 11.60 20.60
CA ASP A 161 -13.70 10.67 21.38
C ASP A 161 -14.15 9.22 21.22
N ALA A 162 -15.46 8.98 21.03
CA ALA A 162 -16.01 7.66 20.74
C ALA A 162 -16.95 7.76 19.51
N PRO A 163 -16.41 7.73 18.29
CA PRO A 163 -17.17 7.99 17.08
C PRO A 163 -18.37 7.05 16.93
N ARG A 164 -19.56 7.64 16.74
CA ARG A 164 -20.80 6.90 16.46
C ARG A 164 -21.21 7.11 15.01
N LEU A 165 -21.54 6.01 14.35
CA LEU A 165 -21.92 6.05 12.93
C LEU A 165 -23.34 6.58 12.72
N THR A 166 -23.50 7.35 11.65
CA THR A 166 -24.79 7.68 11.04
C THR A 166 -25.28 6.49 10.20
N LYS A 167 -26.47 6.60 9.58
CA LYS A 167 -26.94 5.64 8.57
C LYS A 167 -25.94 5.53 7.40
N ILE A 168 -25.39 6.67 6.95
CA ILE A 168 -24.35 6.73 5.91
C ILE A 168 -23.09 6.02 6.40
N GLY A 169 -22.62 6.29 7.62
CA GLY A 169 -21.46 5.64 8.19
C GLY A 169 -21.58 4.11 8.24
N HIS A 170 -22.74 3.58 8.65
CA HIS A 170 -23.00 2.14 8.61
C HIS A 170 -22.99 1.55 7.20
N GLN A 171 -23.49 2.29 6.20
CA GLN A 171 -23.43 1.86 4.81
C GLN A 171 -22.00 1.86 4.29
N LEU A 172 -21.23 2.92 4.55
CA LEU A 172 -19.82 3.02 4.15
C LEU A 172 -18.97 1.91 4.77
N ALA A 173 -19.18 1.57 6.03
CA ALA A 173 -18.43 0.51 6.72
C ALA A 173 -18.65 -0.90 6.14
N ARG A 174 -19.71 -1.11 5.36
CA ARG A 174 -20.02 -2.40 4.71
C ARG A 174 -19.40 -2.53 3.32
N VAL A 175 -18.95 -1.43 2.74
CA VAL A 175 -18.39 -1.40 1.39
C VAL A 175 -16.86 -1.44 1.52
N PRO A 176 -16.16 -2.43 0.92
CA PRO A 176 -14.70 -2.56 1.03
C PRO A 176 -13.97 -1.57 0.10
N LEU A 177 -14.25 -0.28 0.25
CA LEU A 177 -13.69 0.82 -0.53
C LEU A 177 -13.17 1.93 0.38
N ASP A 178 -12.34 2.81 -0.20
CA ASP A 178 -12.03 4.09 0.42
C ASP A 178 -13.34 4.82 0.76
N PRO A 179 -13.50 5.41 1.97
CA PRO A 179 -14.73 6.07 2.38
C PRO A 179 -15.24 7.14 1.41
N ARG A 180 -14.36 7.85 0.70
CA ARG A 180 -14.74 8.84 -0.33
C ARG A 180 -15.41 8.16 -1.52
N LEU A 181 -14.82 7.06 -2.01
CA LEU A 181 -15.38 6.28 -3.11
C LEU A 181 -16.72 5.64 -2.72
N GLY A 182 -16.79 5.08 -1.51
CA GLY A 182 -18.05 4.58 -0.96
C GLY A 182 -19.12 5.66 -0.89
N ARG A 183 -18.78 6.89 -0.49
CA ARG A 183 -19.71 8.02 -0.45
C ARG A 183 -20.21 8.43 -1.84
N MET A 184 -19.32 8.38 -2.87
CA MET A 184 -19.74 8.60 -4.26
C MET A 184 -20.79 7.58 -4.70
N LEU A 185 -20.61 6.29 -4.40
CA LEU A 185 -21.61 5.26 -4.72
C LEU A 185 -22.95 5.50 -4.05
N LEU A 186 -22.95 5.83 -2.75
CA LEU A 186 -24.19 6.11 -2.02
C LEU A 186 -24.93 7.33 -2.60
N GLU A 187 -24.19 8.36 -3.00
CA GLU A 187 -24.78 9.54 -3.61
C GLU A 187 -25.28 9.25 -5.04
N GLY A 188 -24.52 8.50 -5.84
CA GLY A 188 -24.94 8.05 -7.17
C GLY A 188 -26.22 7.23 -7.12
N ALA A 189 -26.36 6.34 -6.14
CA ALA A 189 -27.60 5.60 -5.92
C ALA A 189 -28.77 6.52 -5.57
N ARG A 190 -28.55 7.55 -4.73
CA ARG A 190 -29.57 8.52 -4.35
C ARG A 190 -30.03 9.39 -5.51
N GLN A 191 -29.13 9.71 -6.44
CA GLN A 191 -29.40 10.56 -7.62
C GLN A 191 -29.89 9.77 -8.84
N GLY A 192 -29.99 8.44 -8.77
CA GLY A 192 -30.41 7.60 -9.89
C GLY A 192 -29.34 7.35 -10.96
N SER A 193 -28.06 7.68 -10.67
CA SER A 193 -26.90 7.51 -11.56
C SER A 193 -25.92 6.45 -11.04
N LEU A 194 -26.45 5.40 -10.39
CA LEU A 194 -25.61 4.37 -9.78
C LEU A 194 -24.74 3.62 -10.79
N ALA A 195 -25.25 3.34 -11.97
CA ALA A 195 -24.55 2.56 -12.98
C ALA A 195 -23.29 3.29 -13.47
N GLU A 196 -23.40 4.58 -13.79
CA GLU A 196 -22.28 5.42 -14.23
C GLU A 196 -21.24 5.60 -13.13
N VAL A 197 -21.71 5.92 -11.91
CA VAL A 197 -20.83 6.12 -10.75
C VAL A 197 -20.13 4.82 -10.38
N LEU A 198 -20.77 3.65 -10.53
CA LEU A 198 -20.16 2.36 -10.26
C LEU A 198 -18.95 2.12 -11.17
N VAL A 199 -19.07 2.41 -12.47
CA VAL A 199 -17.96 2.30 -13.43
C VAL A 199 -16.80 3.21 -13.04
N ILE A 200 -17.09 4.47 -12.69
CA ILE A 200 -16.08 5.45 -12.26
C ILE A 200 -15.39 4.97 -10.98
N VAL A 201 -16.14 4.57 -9.97
CA VAL A 201 -15.60 4.12 -8.69
C VAL A 201 -14.79 2.83 -8.85
N ALA A 202 -15.26 1.88 -9.66
CA ALA A 202 -14.52 0.67 -9.97
C ALA A 202 -13.15 1.01 -10.60
N ALA A 203 -13.13 1.90 -11.58
CA ALA A 203 -11.89 2.35 -12.22
C ALA A 203 -10.95 3.08 -11.24
N LEU A 204 -11.49 3.88 -10.31
CA LEU A 204 -10.69 4.60 -9.30
C LEU A 204 -10.21 3.71 -8.14
N SER A 205 -10.88 2.59 -7.87
CA SER A 205 -10.55 1.68 -6.77
C SER A 205 -9.45 0.70 -7.10
N ILE A 206 -9.19 0.47 -8.38
CA ILE A 206 -8.13 -0.43 -8.86
C ILE A 206 -6.96 0.37 -9.42
N ARG A 207 -5.82 -0.28 -9.54
CA ARG A 207 -4.69 0.31 -10.27
C ARG A 207 -5.06 0.46 -11.75
N ASP A 208 -4.51 1.48 -12.40
CA ASP A 208 -4.68 1.67 -13.84
C ASP A 208 -4.35 0.36 -14.58
N VAL A 209 -5.36 -0.21 -15.23
CA VAL A 209 -5.27 -1.50 -15.92
C VAL A 209 -4.57 -1.39 -17.28
N ARG A 210 -4.34 -0.16 -17.76
CA ARG A 210 -3.62 0.07 -19.01
C ARG A 210 -2.16 -0.34 -18.84
N GLU A 211 -1.74 -1.33 -19.60
CA GLU A 211 -0.34 -1.73 -19.64
C GLU A 211 0.45 -0.72 -20.49
N ARG A 212 1.47 -0.11 -19.87
CA ARG A 212 2.41 0.80 -20.50
C ARG A 212 3.82 0.27 -20.28
N THR A 213 4.21 -0.69 -21.07
CA THR A 213 5.58 -1.20 -21.05
C THR A 213 6.53 -0.13 -21.64
N ALA A 214 7.76 -0.06 -21.15
CA ALA A 214 8.70 0.99 -21.56
C ALA A 214 9.05 0.92 -23.07
N ASP A 215 9.06 -0.29 -23.60
CA ASP A 215 9.38 -0.65 -24.98
C ASP A 215 8.19 -0.50 -25.96
N LYS A 216 6.95 -0.39 -25.46
CA LYS A 216 5.72 -0.27 -26.27
C LYS A 216 4.85 0.91 -25.84
N ARG A 217 5.45 1.94 -25.29
CA ARG A 217 4.73 3.08 -24.76
C ARG A 217 3.92 3.83 -25.82
N GLU A 218 4.51 4.04 -26.98
CA GLU A 218 3.83 4.73 -28.10
C GLU A 218 2.64 3.92 -28.64
N GLU A 219 2.80 2.59 -28.77
CA GLU A 219 1.69 1.70 -29.16
C GLU A 219 0.58 1.72 -28.09
N ALA A 220 0.94 1.64 -26.81
CA ALA A 220 -0.02 1.68 -25.71
C ALA A 220 -0.77 3.02 -25.65
N ASP A 221 -0.09 4.14 -25.88
CA ASP A 221 -0.72 5.46 -25.89
C ASP A 221 -1.63 5.67 -27.12
N ALA A 222 -1.43 4.92 -28.22
CA ALA A 222 -2.33 4.93 -29.37
C ALA A 222 -3.59 4.10 -29.17
N PHE A 223 -3.58 3.10 -28.26
CA PHE A 223 -4.73 2.25 -27.93
C PHE A 223 -5.59 2.78 -26.77
N HIS A 224 -5.11 3.76 -26.02
CA HIS A 224 -5.72 4.30 -24.79
C HIS A 224 -5.94 5.81 -24.86
#